data_66cc4c51c712ca1887eb818ad8ceb7fb
#
_entry.id   66cc4c51c712ca1887eb818ad8ceb7fb
#
_cell.length_a   1.000
_cell.length_b   1.000
_cell.length_c   1.000
_cell.angle_alpha   90.00
_cell.angle_beta   90.00
_cell.angle_gamma   90.00
#
_symmetry.space_group_name_H-M   'P 1'
#
loop_
_entity.id
_entity.type
_entity.pdbx_description
1 polymer ?
#
loop_
_entity_poly.entity_id
_entity_poly.type
_entity_poly.pdbx_seq_one_letter_code
_entity_poly.pdbx_strand_id
1 'polypeptide(L)'
;MSYKNFPMVPRVIFGRGSFNQLNELLAPKRLSINAPFIYLIDDVFKNNTWLLSRISLAYDDRIIFVSADEEPKTAQVDTLVEDIILKDKEQPSGIIGIGGGTLLDLAKAVSIMLTNNGETKDYQGWDLVKNPAIYHVGIPTISGTGAEVSRTTVLTGPERKLGINSDYTPFDQVVLDSELTKEVPKDQWFYTGMDCYIHCIESLTGTYLNAFSESYGNMALDLCKEIFLEGNLSEVEAQEKLMMASWHGGMSIAYSQVGIAHAMSYGLSYLLGTKHGVGNCIVFDHLEAFYPEGVKIFKQMKAKHKVTLPQGICADLNDREYDIMIDVALSLEPLWENAIGKNWKKIITREKLRTLYQKM
;
A
#
# COMPACT_ATOMS: atom_id res chain seq x y z
N MET A 1 4.32 -9.51 -25.59
CA MET A 1 3.95 -9.57 -24.15
C MET A 1 5.24 -9.64 -23.34
N SER A 2 5.44 -8.75 -22.40
CA SER A 2 6.49 -8.93 -21.41
C SER A 2 5.99 -9.95 -20.39
N TYR A 3 6.73 -11.02 -20.17
CA TYR A 3 6.44 -11.98 -19.13
C TYR A 3 6.71 -11.31 -17.77
N LYS A 4 5.73 -11.34 -16.87
CA LYS A 4 5.92 -10.98 -15.47
C LYS A 4 6.19 -12.27 -14.70
N ASN A 5 7.35 -12.37 -14.12
CA ASN A 5 7.79 -13.53 -13.36
C ASN A 5 8.53 -13.02 -12.13
N PHE A 6 7.80 -12.94 -11.02
CA PHE A 6 8.35 -12.47 -9.77
C PHE A 6 7.80 -13.29 -8.58
N PRO A 7 8.55 -13.38 -7.49
CA PRO A 7 8.13 -14.10 -6.31
C PRO A 7 6.89 -13.45 -5.69
N MET A 8 6.09 -14.28 -5.08
CA MET A 8 4.92 -13.89 -4.30
C MET A 8 5.15 -14.23 -2.84
N VAL A 9 4.29 -13.73 -1.96
CA VAL A 9 4.31 -14.12 -0.55
C VAL A 9 4.19 -15.63 -0.43
N PRO A 10 5.24 -16.34 0.00
CA PRO A 10 5.25 -17.81 -0.02
C PRO A 10 4.40 -18.44 1.07
N ARG A 11 4.07 -17.69 2.13
CA ARG A 11 3.25 -18.17 3.23
C ARG A 11 2.22 -17.15 3.66
N VAL A 12 0.95 -17.52 3.60
CA VAL A 12 -0.19 -16.74 4.06
C VAL A 12 -0.90 -17.50 5.15
N ILE A 13 -1.17 -16.84 6.26
CA ILE A 13 -2.00 -17.35 7.34
C ILE A 13 -3.23 -16.46 7.38
N PHE A 14 -4.38 -17.08 7.23
CA PHE A 14 -5.64 -16.37 7.10
C PHE A 14 -6.68 -16.92 8.07
N GLY A 15 -7.40 -16.02 8.68
CA GLY A 15 -8.56 -16.30 9.51
C GLY A 15 -8.59 -15.45 10.76
N ARG A 16 -9.80 -15.25 11.28
CA ARG A 16 -10.04 -14.48 12.50
C ARG A 16 -9.35 -15.14 13.70
N GLY A 17 -8.55 -14.39 14.43
CA GLY A 17 -7.73 -14.88 15.53
C GLY A 17 -6.39 -15.50 15.13
N SER A 18 -6.05 -15.52 13.83
CA SER A 18 -4.79 -16.11 13.34
C SER A 18 -3.53 -15.40 13.86
N PHE A 19 -3.64 -14.15 14.27
CA PHE A 19 -2.55 -13.41 14.92
C PHE A 19 -2.02 -14.10 16.19
N ASN A 20 -2.84 -14.89 16.89
CA ASN A 20 -2.42 -15.65 18.07
C ASN A 20 -1.34 -16.69 17.77
N GLN A 21 -1.16 -17.08 16.50
CA GLN A 21 -0.12 -18.02 16.07
C GLN A 21 1.24 -17.36 15.84
N LEU A 22 1.35 -16.03 15.97
CA LEU A 22 2.54 -15.27 15.57
C LEU A 22 3.81 -15.83 16.22
N ASN A 23 3.79 -16.15 17.51
CA ASN A 23 4.97 -16.66 18.22
C ASN A 23 5.44 -18.04 17.69
N GLU A 24 4.50 -18.91 17.39
CA GLU A 24 4.79 -20.24 16.82
C GLU A 24 5.37 -20.11 15.39
N LEU A 25 4.92 -19.10 14.66
CA LEU A 25 5.39 -18.82 13.30
C LEU A 25 6.82 -18.25 13.29
N LEU A 26 7.15 -17.42 14.27
CA LEU A 26 8.45 -16.75 14.38
C LEU A 26 9.53 -17.65 14.99
N ALA A 27 9.17 -18.54 15.93
CA ALA A 27 10.12 -19.37 16.66
C ALA A 27 11.14 -20.11 15.77
N PRO A 28 10.74 -20.78 14.66
CA PRO A 28 11.68 -21.50 13.79
C PRO A 28 12.52 -20.57 12.91
N LYS A 29 12.25 -19.26 12.92
CA LYS A 29 12.93 -18.24 12.09
C LYS A 29 14.00 -17.48 12.88
N ARG A 30 14.06 -17.68 14.19
CA ARG A 30 15.08 -17.05 15.04
C ARG A 30 16.46 -17.58 14.70
N LEU A 31 17.37 -16.68 14.37
CA LEU A 31 18.76 -17.01 13.99
C LEU A 31 19.60 -17.39 15.21
N SER A 32 19.48 -16.62 16.28
CA SER A 32 20.16 -16.87 17.57
C SER A 32 19.38 -16.21 18.71
N ILE A 33 19.81 -16.46 19.96
CA ILE A 33 19.23 -15.79 21.14
C ILE A 33 19.57 -14.30 21.18
N ASN A 34 20.64 -13.86 20.50
CA ASN A 34 21.08 -12.47 20.45
C ASN A 34 20.58 -11.73 19.19
N ALA A 35 19.92 -12.44 18.27
CA ALA A 35 19.34 -11.88 17.05
C ALA A 35 17.84 -11.62 17.26
N PRO A 36 17.44 -10.39 17.60
CA PRO A 36 16.06 -10.07 17.96
C PRO A 36 15.12 -10.14 16.74
N PHE A 37 13.84 -10.28 17.00
CA PHE A 37 12.80 -9.79 16.10
C PHE A 37 12.49 -8.34 16.45
N ILE A 38 12.42 -7.48 15.43
CA ILE A 38 12.06 -6.08 15.56
C ILE A 38 10.62 -5.92 15.08
N TYR A 39 9.74 -5.50 15.99
CA TYR A 39 8.35 -5.22 15.69
C TYR A 39 8.19 -3.73 15.39
N LEU A 40 7.93 -3.41 14.13
CA LEU A 40 7.51 -2.07 13.72
C LEU A 40 5.99 -2.02 13.84
N ILE A 41 5.47 -1.23 14.75
CA ILE A 41 4.03 -1.16 15.05
C ILE A 41 3.58 0.28 14.87
N ASP A 42 2.44 0.46 14.17
CA ASP A 42 1.78 1.76 14.07
C ASP A 42 1.53 2.34 15.46
N ASP A 43 1.93 3.58 15.69
CA ASP A 43 1.89 4.21 17.01
C ASP A 43 0.46 4.42 17.54
N VAL A 44 -0.55 4.33 16.70
CA VAL A 44 -1.98 4.27 17.09
C VAL A 44 -2.23 3.11 18.07
N PHE A 45 -1.43 2.05 18.01
CA PHE A 45 -1.52 0.89 18.91
C PHE A 45 -0.68 1.00 20.17
N LYS A 46 0.03 2.10 20.41
CA LYS A 46 0.94 2.27 21.56
C LYS A 46 0.29 2.00 22.91
N ASN A 47 -1.00 2.31 23.03
CA ASN A 47 -1.79 2.09 24.25
C ASN A 47 -2.84 0.97 24.09
N ASN A 48 -2.81 0.22 22.99
CA ASN A 48 -3.75 -0.87 22.73
C ASN A 48 -3.32 -2.15 23.44
N THR A 49 -3.75 -2.30 24.70
CA THR A 49 -3.40 -3.46 25.54
C THR A 49 -3.89 -4.79 24.95
N TRP A 50 -5.01 -4.77 24.23
CA TRP A 50 -5.56 -5.97 23.58
C TRP A 50 -4.62 -6.51 22.49
N LEU A 51 -4.05 -5.65 21.65
CA LEU A 51 -3.07 -6.05 20.65
C LEU A 51 -1.74 -6.42 21.29
N LEU A 52 -1.20 -5.54 22.15
CA LEU A 52 0.14 -5.68 22.70
C LEU A 52 0.28 -6.91 23.61
N SER A 53 -0.76 -7.28 24.35
CA SER A 53 -0.74 -8.51 25.19
C SER A 53 -0.68 -9.81 24.40
N ARG A 54 -0.95 -9.77 23.08
CA ARG A 54 -0.87 -10.93 22.18
C ARG A 54 0.51 -11.07 21.54
N ILE A 55 1.41 -10.12 21.75
CA ILE A 55 2.80 -10.16 21.27
C ILE A 55 3.68 -10.65 22.42
N SER A 56 4.27 -11.83 22.27
CA SER A 56 5.22 -12.34 23.25
C SER A 56 6.64 -12.02 22.81
N LEU A 57 7.23 -11.03 23.45
CA LEU A 57 8.64 -10.69 23.26
C LEU A 57 9.52 -11.71 23.96
N ALA A 58 10.51 -12.21 23.29
CA ALA A 58 11.49 -13.14 23.81
C ALA A 58 12.91 -12.58 23.63
N TYR A 59 13.79 -12.84 24.59
CA TYR A 59 15.18 -12.39 24.56
C TYR A 59 15.30 -10.85 24.38
N ASP A 60 16.03 -10.41 23.35
CA ASP A 60 16.25 -9.00 23.03
C ASP A 60 15.21 -8.45 22.01
N ASP A 61 14.08 -9.16 21.78
CA ASP A 61 13.02 -8.67 20.93
C ASP A 61 12.51 -7.31 21.41
N ARG A 62 12.21 -6.42 20.47
CA ARG A 62 11.76 -5.09 20.81
C ARG A 62 10.71 -4.54 19.87
N ILE A 63 9.87 -3.66 20.41
CA ILE A 63 8.86 -2.90 19.67
C ILE A 63 9.41 -1.50 19.39
N ILE A 64 9.27 -1.06 18.16
CA ILE A 64 9.47 0.32 17.72
C ILE A 64 8.11 0.82 17.24
N PHE A 65 7.54 1.78 17.96
CA PHE A 65 6.33 2.45 17.50
C PHE A 65 6.69 3.51 16.47
N VAL A 66 5.99 3.48 15.34
CA VAL A 66 6.24 4.37 14.21
C VAL A 66 4.95 5.06 13.83
N SER A 67 4.98 6.38 13.70
CA SER A 67 3.82 7.13 13.22
C SER A 67 3.57 6.85 11.74
N ALA A 68 2.32 6.52 11.43
CA ALA A 68 1.80 6.37 10.08
C ALA A 68 0.87 7.53 9.66
N ASP A 69 0.96 8.67 10.36
CA ASP A 69 0.15 9.86 10.05
C ASP A 69 0.52 10.49 8.71
N GLU A 70 1.78 10.40 8.32
CA GLU A 70 2.29 10.86 7.04
C GLU A 70 2.65 9.68 6.15
N GLU A 71 2.77 9.95 4.85
CA GLU A 71 3.31 8.98 3.89
C GLU A 71 4.75 8.59 4.25
N PRO A 72 5.14 7.31 4.08
CA PRO A 72 6.45 6.84 4.51
C PRO A 72 7.57 7.50 3.70
N LYS A 73 8.64 7.91 4.38
CA LYS A 73 9.77 8.65 3.77
C LYS A 73 11.03 7.79 3.72
N THR A 74 11.85 7.97 2.68
CA THR A 74 13.16 7.29 2.57
C THR A 74 14.06 7.60 3.76
N ALA A 75 14.11 8.85 4.19
CA ALA A 75 14.91 9.25 5.36
C ALA A 75 14.42 8.62 6.68
N GLN A 76 13.14 8.30 6.80
CA GLN A 76 12.60 7.59 7.96
C GLN A 76 13.10 6.14 8.00
N VAL A 77 13.20 5.49 6.83
CA VAL A 77 13.79 4.14 6.70
C VAL A 77 15.26 4.18 7.13
N ASP A 78 16.03 5.13 6.61
CA ASP A 78 17.45 5.28 6.94
C ASP A 78 17.66 5.45 8.46
N THR A 79 16.85 6.31 9.10
CA THR A 79 16.88 6.51 10.56
C THR A 79 16.56 5.23 11.35
N LEU A 80 15.55 4.45 10.90
CA LEU A 80 15.17 3.18 11.53
C LEU A 80 16.29 2.14 11.39
N VAL A 81 16.91 2.05 10.23
CA VAL A 81 18.02 1.14 9.95
C VAL A 81 19.23 1.48 10.82
N GLU A 82 19.60 2.76 10.91
CA GLU A 82 20.68 3.24 11.77
C GLU A 82 20.41 2.90 13.24
N ASP A 83 19.19 3.14 13.75
CA ASP A 83 18.79 2.81 15.13
C ASP A 83 18.90 1.30 15.41
N ILE A 84 18.50 0.47 14.47
CA ILE A 84 18.61 -0.98 14.57
C ILE A 84 20.07 -1.42 14.61
N ILE A 85 20.90 -0.96 13.68
CA ILE A 85 22.32 -1.32 13.61
C ILE A 85 23.09 -0.87 14.86
N LEU A 86 22.77 0.32 15.40
CA LEU A 86 23.45 0.84 16.58
C LEU A 86 23.10 0.09 17.88
N LYS A 87 21.87 -0.41 17.98
CA LYS A 87 21.37 -1.04 19.22
C LYS A 87 21.56 -2.56 19.25
N ASP A 88 21.55 -3.20 18.10
CA ASP A 88 21.59 -4.65 18.02
C ASP A 88 23.00 -5.17 17.77
N LYS A 89 23.44 -6.15 18.56
CA LYS A 89 24.77 -6.74 18.46
C LYS A 89 24.92 -7.65 17.24
N GLU A 90 23.81 -8.24 16.79
CA GLU A 90 23.72 -9.13 15.65
C GLU A 90 22.63 -8.64 14.71
N GLN A 91 22.70 -9.08 13.46
CA GLN A 91 21.62 -8.83 12.52
C GLN A 91 20.30 -9.38 13.08
N PRO A 92 19.20 -8.62 13.05
CA PRO A 92 17.90 -9.10 13.50
C PRO A 92 17.47 -10.39 12.81
N SER A 93 16.78 -11.25 13.53
CA SER A 93 16.15 -12.45 12.98
C SER A 93 15.05 -12.12 11.97
N GLY A 94 14.47 -10.94 12.08
CA GLY A 94 13.49 -10.45 11.12
C GLY A 94 12.80 -9.17 11.57
N ILE A 95 12.08 -8.56 10.63
CA ILE A 95 11.23 -7.38 10.84
C ILE A 95 9.77 -7.80 10.77
N ILE A 96 8.98 -7.44 11.77
CA ILE A 96 7.55 -7.71 11.84
C ILE A 96 6.80 -6.38 11.74
N GLY A 97 6.14 -6.13 10.61
CA GLY A 97 5.33 -4.95 10.40
C GLY A 97 3.88 -5.18 10.80
N ILE A 98 3.36 -4.39 11.76
CA ILE A 98 1.96 -4.44 12.24
C ILE A 98 1.33 -3.07 12.06
N GLY A 99 0.48 -2.91 11.03
CA GLY A 99 -0.11 -1.61 10.71
C GLY A 99 -0.79 -1.57 9.36
N GLY A 100 -1.08 -0.37 8.90
CA GLY A 100 -1.59 -0.11 7.55
C GLY A 100 -0.51 -0.14 6.47
N GLY A 101 -0.87 0.23 5.24
CA GLY A 101 0.03 0.22 4.09
C GLY A 101 1.34 0.97 4.32
N THR A 102 1.29 2.16 4.92
CA THR A 102 2.46 2.97 5.31
C THR A 102 3.46 2.16 6.15
N LEU A 103 2.96 1.48 7.17
CA LEU A 103 3.84 0.72 8.07
C LEU A 103 4.36 -0.57 7.41
N LEU A 104 3.53 -1.24 6.61
CA LEU A 104 3.95 -2.41 5.86
C LEU A 104 5.06 -2.04 4.87
N ASP A 105 4.93 -0.90 4.22
CA ASP A 105 5.96 -0.39 3.31
C ASP A 105 7.26 -0.05 4.05
N LEU A 106 7.19 0.59 5.22
CA LEU A 106 8.37 0.80 6.06
C LEU A 106 9.03 -0.51 6.47
N ALA A 107 8.26 -1.51 6.89
CA ALA A 107 8.81 -2.81 7.30
C ALA A 107 9.55 -3.51 6.16
N LYS A 108 9.01 -3.48 4.94
CA LYS A 108 9.68 -3.99 3.73
C LYS A 108 10.99 -3.23 3.47
N ALA A 109 10.92 -1.90 3.45
CA ALA A 109 12.07 -1.07 3.14
C ALA A 109 13.20 -1.24 4.17
N VAL A 110 12.87 -1.25 5.46
CA VAL A 110 13.84 -1.52 6.55
C VAL A 110 14.49 -2.89 6.36
N SER A 111 13.69 -3.93 6.05
CA SER A 111 14.20 -5.29 5.84
C SER A 111 15.18 -5.38 4.68
N ILE A 112 14.94 -4.61 3.62
CA ILE A 112 15.82 -4.49 2.45
C ILE A 112 17.10 -3.75 2.85
N MET A 113 16.98 -2.61 3.52
CA MET A 113 18.12 -1.74 3.79
C MET A 113 19.06 -2.28 4.86
N LEU A 114 18.64 -3.25 5.67
CA LEU A 114 19.52 -3.97 6.60
C LEU A 114 20.54 -4.88 5.89
N THR A 115 20.39 -5.14 4.60
CA THR A 115 21.29 -5.98 3.79
C THR A 115 21.86 -5.24 2.58
N ASN A 116 21.41 -4.02 2.33
CA ASN A 116 21.84 -3.21 1.19
C ASN A 116 22.42 -1.88 1.67
N ASN A 117 23.64 -1.57 1.24
CA ASN A 117 24.37 -0.37 1.63
C ASN A 117 23.91 0.87 0.86
N GLY A 118 24.04 2.05 1.47
CA GLY A 118 23.70 3.34 0.88
C GLY A 118 22.41 3.92 1.44
N GLU A 119 21.86 4.90 0.79
CA GLU A 119 20.63 5.56 1.22
C GLU A 119 19.40 4.94 0.53
N THR A 120 18.29 4.86 1.24
CA THR A 120 17.03 4.27 0.74
C THR A 120 16.56 4.91 -0.56
N LYS A 121 16.76 6.22 -0.74
CA LYS A 121 16.40 6.94 -1.98
C LYS A 121 17.07 6.39 -3.24
N ASP A 122 18.26 5.80 -3.12
CA ASP A 122 19.03 5.27 -4.25
C ASP A 122 18.43 3.98 -4.82
N TYR A 123 17.53 3.35 -4.07
CA TYR A 123 16.83 2.13 -4.46
C TYR A 123 15.43 2.38 -5.04
N GLN A 124 14.95 3.63 -5.05
CA GLN A 124 13.65 3.96 -5.65
C GLN A 124 13.67 3.73 -7.17
N GLY A 125 12.88 2.78 -7.62
CA GLY A 125 12.82 2.35 -9.03
C GLY A 125 12.54 0.85 -9.16
N TRP A 126 13.01 0.27 -10.26
CA TRP A 126 12.78 -1.13 -10.58
C TRP A 126 14.08 -1.93 -10.56
N ASP A 127 14.11 -3.01 -9.78
CA ASP A 127 15.18 -4.01 -9.72
C ASP A 127 16.57 -3.44 -9.36
N LEU A 128 16.59 -2.40 -8.52
CA LEU A 128 17.82 -1.76 -8.03
C LEU A 128 18.39 -2.44 -6.78
N VAL A 129 17.57 -3.21 -6.05
CA VAL A 129 17.97 -3.94 -4.83
C VAL A 129 18.89 -5.09 -5.22
N LYS A 130 20.04 -5.21 -4.54
CA LYS A 130 21.10 -6.16 -4.90
C LYS A 130 21.09 -7.42 -4.04
N ASN A 131 20.81 -7.27 -2.76
CA ASN A 131 20.83 -8.36 -1.79
C ASN A 131 19.40 -8.65 -1.30
N PRO A 132 19.09 -9.93 -1.00
CA PRO A 132 17.81 -10.29 -0.37
C PRO A 132 17.57 -9.49 0.91
N ALA A 133 16.31 -9.14 1.16
CA ALA A 133 15.90 -8.62 2.45
C ALA A 133 16.15 -9.65 3.56
N ILE A 134 16.28 -9.20 4.81
CA ILE A 134 16.17 -10.14 5.95
C ILE A 134 14.73 -10.64 6.04
N TYR A 135 14.52 -11.76 6.74
CA TYR A 135 13.17 -12.32 6.96
C TYR A 135 12.20 -11.24 7.45
N HIS A 136 11.04 -11.15 6.84
CA HIS A 136 10.06 -10.13 7.21
C HIS A 136 8.61 -10.62 7.08
N VAL A 137 7.78 -10.13 8.00
CA VAL A 137 6.38 -10.52 8.15
C VAL A 137 5.49 -9.29 8.09
N GLY A 138 4.45 -9.34 7.26
CA GLY A 138 3.42 -8.32 7.17
C GLY A 138 2.14 -8.72 7.91
N ILE A 139 1.62 -7.82 8.75
CA ILE A 139 0.38 -8.01 9.51
C ILE A 139 -0.48 -6.77 9.33
N PRO A 140 -1.37 -6.75 8.32
CA PRO A 140 -2.21 -5.59 8.05
C PRO A 140 -3.26 -5.41 9.16
N THR A 141 -3.41 -4.15 9.61
CA THR A 141 -4.46 -3.72 10.54
C THR A 141 -5.52 -2.87 9.86
N ILE A 142 -5.38 -2.67 8.55
CA ILE A 142 -6.33 -2.03 7.66
C ILE A 142 -6.31 -2.77 6.33
N SER A 143 -7.43 -2.82 5.64
CA SER A 143 -7.55 -3.56 4.38
C SER A 143 -7.88 -2.63 3.22
N GLY A 144 -7.28 -2.87 2.06
CA GLY A 144 -7.55 -2.15 0.82
C GLY A 144 -6.32 -1.81 0.00
N THR A 145 -5.18 -1.51 0.62
CA THR A 145 -3.97 -1.07 -0.09
C THR A 145 -3.25 -2.18 -0.88
N GLY A 146 -3.44 -3.44 -0.51
CA GLY A 146 -2.70 -4.56 -1.08
C GLY A 146 -1.19 -4.55 -0.79
N ALA A 147 -0.75 -3.69 0.14
CA ALA A 147 0.67 -3.60 0.52
C ALA A 147 1.22 -4.93 1.05
N GLU A 148 0.38 -5.76 1.64
CA GLU A 148 0.73 -7.07 2.18
C GLU A 148 1.18 -8.08 1.11
N VAL A 149 0.82 -7.86 -0.16
CA VAL A 149 1.17 -8.77 -1.27
C VAL A 149 2.00 -8.13 -2.36
N SER A 150 2.15 -6.80 -2.35
CA SER A 150 2.80 -6.10 -3.43
C SER A 150 4.30 -6.35 -3.50
N ARG A 151 4.84 -6.35 -4.74
CA ARG A 151 6.28 -6.39 -5.04
C ARG A 151 6.94 -5.01 -4.83
N THR A 152 6.21 -4.07 -4.26
CA THR A 152 6.65 -2.69 -4.11
C THR A 152 6.56 -2.23 -2.67
N THR A 153 7.43 -1.33 -2.26
CA THR A 153 7.27 -0.49 -1.08
C THR A 153 7.32 0.97 -1.54
N VAL A 154 6.23 1.71 -1.36
CA VAL A 154 6.08 3.08 -1.88
C VAL A 154 6.56 4.08 -0.84
N LEU A 155 7.55 4.89 -1.21
CA LEU A 155 8.19 5.85 -0.30
C LEU A 155 8.24 7.24 -0.92
N THR A 156 8.10 8.27 -0.10
CA THR A 156 8.38 9.65 -0.48
C THR A 156 9.87 9.92 -0.31
N GLY A 157 10.55 10.10 -1.42
CA GLY A 157 11.95 10.54 -1.45
C GLY A 157 12.06 12.06 -1.53
N PRO A 158 13.29 12.60 -1.54
CA PRO A 158 13.52 14.04 -1.61
C PRO A 158 13.07 14.67 -2.94
N GLU A 159 13.05 13.90 -4.01
CA GLU A 159 12.72 14.39 -5.35
C GLU A 159 11.36 13.89 -5.87
N ARG A 160 10.89 12.75 -5.37
CA ARG A 160 9.69 12.09 -5.88
C ARG A 160 9.10 11.08 -4.90
N LYS A 161 7.82 10.79 -5.07
CA LYS A 161 7.18 9.61 -4.50
C LYS A 161 7.29 8.47 -5.50
N LEU A 162 8.02 7.41 -5.14
CA LEU A 162 8.24 6.24 -6.01
C LEU A 162 8.53 5.00 -5.16
N GLY A 163 8.08 3.84 -5.64
CA GLY A 163 8.34 2.57 -4.98
C GLY A 163 9.76 2.05 -5.20
N ILE A 164 10.25 1.28 -4.24
CA ILE A 164 11.30 0.29 -4.44
C ILE A 164 10.60 -0.97 -4.95
N ASN A 165 10.83 -1.34 -6.19
CA ASN A 165 10.24 -2.52 -6.82
C ASN A 165 11.30 -3.59 -7.02
N SER A 166 11.18 -4.69 -6.30
CA SER A 166 12.19 -5.75 -6.34
C SER A 166 11.58 -7.11 -6.02
N ASP A 167 12.22 -8.18 -6.47
CA ASP A 167 11.88 -9.55 -6.08
C ASP A 167 12.14 -9.84 -4.59
N TYR A 168 12.84 -8.94 -3.90
CA TYR A 168 13.14 -9.01 -2.48
C TYR A 168 12.17 -8.19 -1.61
N THR A 169 11.18 -7.54 -2.22
CA THR A 169 10.20 -6.70 -1.50
C THR A 169 9.01 -7.47 -0.93
N PRO A 170 8.45 -8.53 -1.59
CA PRO A 170 7.35 -9.29 -1.02
C PRO A 170 7.72 -9.89 0.33
N PHE A 171 6.79 -9.84 1.29
CA PHE A 171 6.98 -10.48 2.59
C PHE A 171 7.23 -11.98 2.46
N ASP A 172 8.09 -12.53 3.32
CA ASP A 172 8.26 -13.98 3.45
C ASP A 172 6.99 -14.64 4.00
N GLN A 173 6.23 -13.89 4.78
CA GLN A 173 5.02 -14.38 5.41
C GLN A 173 4.05 -13.21 5.70
N VAL A 174 2.76 -13.50 5.61
CA VAL A 174 1.70 -12.55 5.96
C VAL A 174 0.71 -13.22 6.90
N VAL A 175 0.22 -12.48 7.89
CA VAL A 175 -0.87 -12.92 8.78
C VAL A 175 -2.08 -12.02 8.54
N LEU A 176 -3.12 -12.59 7.98
CA LEU A 176 -4.37 -11.92 7.65
C LEU A 176 -5.43 -12.24 8.70
N ASP A 177 -5.50 -11.42 9.73
CA ASP A 177 -6.47 -11.52 10.84
C ASP A 177 -7.43 -10.33 10.82
N SER A 178 -8.64 -10.55 10.38
CA SER A 178 -9.67 -9.50 10.30
C SER A 178 -10.03 -8.86 11.65
N GLU A 179 -9.73 -9.53 12.78
CA GLU A 179 -9.90 -8.93 14.11
C GLU A 179 -9.06 -7.67 14.32
N LEU A 180 -7.92 -7.57 13.64
CA LEU A 180 -7.02 -6.44 13.75
C LEU A 180 -7.56 -5.18 13.08
N THR A 181 -8.59 -5.31 12.23
CA THR A 181 -9.20 -4.19 11.50
C THR A 181 -10.45 -3.62 12.20
N LYS A 182 -10.85 -4.17 13.35
CA LYS A 182 -12.12 -3.82 14.01
C LYS A 182 -12.24 -2.37 14.49
N GLU A 183 -11.13 -1.71 14.77
CA GLU A 183 -11.09 -0.36 15.31
C GLU A 183 -10.79 0.71 14.25
N VAL A 184 -10.74 0.33 12.97
CA VAL A 184 -10.50 1.27 11.87
C VAL A 184 -11.65 2.29 11.79
N PRO A 185 -11.35 3.60 11.79
CA PRO A 185 -12.39 4.62 11.62
C PRO A 185 -13.16 4.43 10.32
N LYS A 186 -14.48 4.67 10.35
CA LYS A 186 -15.38 4.40 9.23
C LYS A 186 -14.94 5.08 7.92
N ASP A 187 -14.48 6.32 7.99
CA ASP A 187 -14.05 7.05 6.79
C ASP A 187 -12.75 6.45 6.24
N GLN A 188 -11.82 6.07 7.10
CA GLN A 188 -10.58 5.42 6.70
C GLN A 188 -10.86 4.03 6.09
N TRP A 189 -11.77 3.26 6.69
CA TRP A 189 -12.24 1.99 6.14
C TRP A 189 -12.83 2.15 4.72
N PHE A 190 -13.62 3.22 4.52
CA PHE A 190 -14.15 3.53 3.19
C PHE A 190 -13.03 3.90 2.21
N TYR A 191 -12.13 4.81 2.57
CA TYR A 191 -11.07 5.26 1.67
C TYR A 191 -10.15 4.13 1.24
N THR A 192 -9.76 3.26 2.15
CA THR A 192 -8.89 2.11 1.80
C THR A 192 -9.66 1.04 1.02
N GLY A 193 -10.93 0.82 1.33
CA GLY A 193 -11.77 -0.06 0.52
C GLY A 193 -11.98 0.45 -0.90
N MET A 194 -12.12 1.78 -1.07
CA MET A 194 -12.17 2.39 -2.40
C MET A 194 -10.84 2.35 -3.12
N ASP A 195 -9.72 2.39 -2.42
CA ASP A 195 -8.41 2.17 -3.00
C ASP A 195 -8.34 0.78 -3.67
N CYS A 196 -8.78 -0.27 -2.96
CA CYS A 196 -8.92 -1.61 -3.54
C CYS A 196 -9.86 -1.63 -4.76
N TYR A 197 -11.00 -0.96 -4.68
CA TYR A 197 -11.92 -0.85 -5.81
C TYR A 197 -11.26 -0.19 -7.03
N ILE A 198 -10.52 0.90 -6.82
CA ILE A 198 -9.79 1.62 -7.86
C ILE A 198 -8.68 0.74 -8.46
N HIS A 199 -7.94 0.00 -7.64
CA HIS A 199 -6.98 -1.01 -8.09
C HIS A 199 -7.62 -1.97 -9.10
N CYS A 200 -8.81 -2.48 -8.78
CA CYS A 200 -9.53 -3.41 -9.66
C CYS A 200 -9.95 -2.74 -10.98
N ILE A 201 -10.50 -1.52 -10.92
CA ILE A 201 -10.89 -0.81 -12.14
C ILE A 201 -9.68 -0.57 -13.04
N GLU A 202 -8.58 -0.08 -12.49
CA GLU A 202 -7.37 0.23 -13.27
C GLU A 202 -6.66 -1.00 -13.80
N SER A 203 -6.63 -2.09 -13.04
CA SER A 203 -5.99 -3.34 -13.47
C SER A 203 -6.81 -4.10 -14.52
N LEU A 204 -8.15 -4.08 -14.39
CA LEU A 204 -9.06 -4.80 -15.29
C LEU A 204 -9.32 -4.08 -16.61
N THR A 205 -9.14 -2.76 -16.65
CA THR A 205 -9.30 -1.95 -17.87
C THR A 205 -7.99 -1.59 -18.54
N GLY A 206 -6.87 -1.91 -17.90
CA GLY A 206 -5.54 -1.56 -18.37
C GLY A 206 -5.02 -2.44 -19.50
N THR A 207 -4.05 -1.92 -20.25
CA THR A 207 -3.41 -2.64 -21.37
C THR A 207 -2.52 -3.80 -20.92
N TYR A 208 -2.17 -3.86 -19.62
CA TYR A 208 -1.39 -4.96 -19.03
C TYR A 208 -2.26 -6.08 -18.47
N LEU A 209 -3.59 -6.02 -18.72
CA LEU A 209 -4.53 -7.08 -18.35
C LEU A 209 -4.05 -8.44 -18.85
N ASN A 210 -4.12 -9.43 -17.99
CA ASN A 210 -3.80 -10.83 -18.30
C ASN A 210 -4.63 -11.76 -17.42
N ALA A 211 -4.61 -13.07 -17.69
CA ALA A 211 -5.46 -14.05 -17.02
C ALA A 211 -5.30 -14.06 -15.49
N PHE A 212 -4.11 -13.78 -14.95
CA PHE A 212 -3.90 -13.71 -13.49
C PHE A 212 -4.55 -12.45 -12.92
N SER A 213 -4.22 -11.27 -13.47
CA SER A 213 -4.78 -10.01 -12.99
C SER A 213 -6.31 -9.97 -13.15
N GLU A 214 -6.83 -10.56 -14.21
CA GLU A 214 -8.27 -10.67 -14.46
C GLU A 214 -8.97 -11.53 -13.40
N SER A 215 -8.40 -12.71 -13.09
CA SER A 215 -8.97 -13.61 -12.08
C SER A 215 -9.02 -12.96 -10.69
N TYR A 216 -7.90 -12.38 -10.26
CA TYR A 216 -7.82 -11.72 -8.96
C TYR A 216 -8.65 -10.44 -8.92
N GLY A 217 -8.58 -9.61 -9.95
CA GLY A 217 -9.29 -8.34 -10.01
C GLY A 217 -10.81 -8.50 -10.00
N ASN A 218 -11.35 -9.46 -10.74
CA ASN A 218 -12.79 -9.73 -10.72
C ASN A 218 -13.27 -10.19 -9.34
N MET A 219 -12.54 -11.10 -8.67
CA MET A 219 -12.89 -11.51 -7.31
C MET A 219 -12.88 -10.32 -6.34
N ALA A 220 -11.86 -9.48 -6.37
CA ALA A 220 -11.80 -8.30 -5.51
C ALA A 220 -12.89 -7.29 -5.83
N LEU A 221 -13.19 -7.06 -7.11
CA LEU A 221 -14.23 -6.15 -7.54
C LEU A 221 -15.62 -6.59 -7.06
N ASP A 222 -15.91 -7.88 -7.14
CA ASP A 222 -17.17 -8.44 -6.67
C ASP A 222 -17.31 -8.32 -5.15
N LEU A 223 -16.25 -8.62 -4.40
CA LEU A 223 -16.22 -8.40 -2.94
C LEU A 223 -16.42 -6.93 -2.58
N CYS A 224 -15.77 -5.99 -3.28
CA CYS A 224 -15.98 -4.56 -3.05
C CYS A 224 -17.43 -4.13 -3.32
N LYS A 225 -18.05 -4.62 -4.38
CA LYS A 225 -19.47 -4.34 -4.67
C LYS A 225 -20.38 -4.91 -3.59
N GLU A 226 -20.16 -6.15 -3.19
CA GLU A 226 -20.94 -6.77 -2.12
C GLU A 226 -20.87 -5.96 -0.83
N ILE A 227 -19.66 -5.53 -0.42
CA ILE A 227 -19.43 -4.74 0.80
C ILE A 227 -20.05 -3.34 0.70
N PHE A 228 -19.76 -2.62 -0.38
CA PHE A 228 -20.04 -1.18 -0.45
C PHE A 228 -21.34 -0.82 -1.17
N LEU A 229 -21.93 -1.73 -1.98
CA LEU A 229 -23.21 -1.50 -2.68
C LEU A 229 -24.34 -2.36 -2.16
N GLU A 230 -24.15 -3.68 -2.11
CA GLU A 230 -25.26 -4.61 -1.86
C GLU A 230 -25.57 -4.69 -0.36
N GLY A 231 -24.61 -4.76 0.45
CA GLY A 231 -24.41 -4.75 1.89
C GLY A 231 -25.61 -4.90 2.81
N ASN A 232 -25.92 -6.15 3.16
CA ASN A 232 -26.58 -6.52 4.41
C ASN A 232 -25.61 -7.38 5.25
N LEU A 233 -24.30 -7.08 5.17
CA LEU A 233 -23.27 -7.81 5.88
C LEU A 233 -23.18 -7.33 7.32
N SER A 234 -22.89 -8.24 8.23
CA SER A 234 -22.42 -7.86 9.57
C SER A 234 -21.05 -7.19 9.46
N GLU A 235 -20.67 -6.45 10.47
CA GLU A 235 -19.35 -5.79 10.53
C GLU A 235 -18.22 -6.81 10.38
N VAL A 236 -18.33 -7.97 11.03
CA VAL A 236 -17.35 -9.05 10.95
C VAL A 236 -17.20 -9.58 9.52
N GLU A 237 -18.31 -9.86 8.84
CA GLU A 237 -18.29 -10.32 7.45
C GLU A 237 -17.69 -9.26 6.52
N ALA A 238 -18.03 -7.99 6.73
CA ALA A 238 -17.48 -6.90 5.93
C ALA A 238 -15.96 -6.77 6.11
N GLN A 239 -15.46 -6.92 7.34
CA GLN A 239 -14.02 -6.91 7.64
C GLN A 239 -13.29 -8.09 6.97
N GLU A 240 -13.81 -9.31 7.09
CA GLU A 240 -13.22 -10.50 6.46
C GLU A 240 -13.21 -10.40 4.94
N LYS A 241 -14.33 -9.99 4.35
CA LYS A 241 -14.43 -9.81 2.90
C LYS A 241 -13.52 -8.69 2.38
N LEU A 242 -13.39 -7.58 3.12
CA LEU A 242 -12.52 -6.49 2.70
C LEU A 242 -11.04 -6.89 2.79
N MET A 243 -10.66 -7.69 3.78
CA MET A 243 -9.31 -8.23 3.86
C MET A 243 -8.99 -9.13 2.66
N MET A 244 -9.93 -9.98 2.25
CA MET A 244 -9.78 -10.79 1.04
C MET A 244 -9.81 -9.95 -0.24
N ALA A 245 -10.65 -8.91 -0.30
CA ALA A 245 -10.64 -7.97 -1.42
C ALA A 245 -9.29 -7.27 -1.56
N SER A 246 -8.71 -6.78 -0.44
CA SER A 246 -7.38 -6.18 -0.41
C SER A 246 -6.30 -7.12 -0.96
N TRP A 247 -6.29 -8.36 -0.47
CA TRP A 247 -5.38 -9.40 -0.97
C TRP A 247 -5.52 -9.60 -2.48
N HIS A 248 -6.74 -9.86 -2.96
CA HIS A 248 -6.99 -10.09 -4.38
C HIS A 248 -6.73 -8.86 -5.25
N GLY A 249 -7.11 -7.66 -4.80
CA GLY A 249 -6.84 -6.41 -5.49
C GLY A 249 -5.34 -6.13 -5.61
N GLY A 250 -4.60 -6.33 -4.52
CA GLY A 250 -3.14 -6.26 -4.49
C GLY A 250 -2.47 -7.25 -5.46
N MET A 251 -2.98 -8.49 -5.52
CA MET A 251 -2.52 -9.49 -6.49
C MET A 251 -2.83 -9.08 -7.93
N SER A 252 -4.01 -8.50 -8.18
CA SER A 252 -4.38 -8.04 -9.52
C SER A 252 -3.40 -6.98 -10.04
N ILE A 253 -3.11 -5.96 -9.25
CA ILE A 253 -2.15 -4.91 -9.65
C ILE A 253 -0.71 -5.42 -9.69
N ALA A 254 -0.35 -6.41 -8.88
CA ALA A 254 0.97 -7.03 -8.92
C ALA A 254 1.22 -7.74 -10.26
N TYR A 255 0.22 -8.42 -10.81
CA TYR A 255 0.31 -9.04 -12.15
C TYR A 255 0.02 -8.09 -13.31
N SER A 256 -0.55 -6.91 -13.07
CA SER A 256 -0.78 -5.88 -14.07
C SER A 256 -0.09 -4.56 -13.69
N GLN A 257 -0.85 -3.52 -13.47
CA GLN A 257 -0.42 -2.22 -12.94
C GLN A 257 -1.64 -1.40 -12.57
N VAL A 258 -1.46 -0.40 -11.72
CA VAL A 258 -2.41 0.70 -11.52
C VAL A 258 -2.39 1.68 -12.70
N GLY A 259 -3.21 2.74 -12.68
CA GLY A 259 -3.38 3.62 -13.82
C GLY A 259 -3.44 5.11 -13.47
N ILE A 260 -4.42 5.83 -14.05
CA ILE A 260 -4.51 7.29 -14.01
C ILE A 260 -4.74 7.84 -12.60
N ALA A 261 -5.64 7.20 -11.84
CA ALA A 261 -5.95 7.65 -10.48
C ALA A 261 -4.70 7.66 -9.61
N HIS A 262 -3.93 6.58 -9.65
CA HIS A 262 -2.69 6.45 -8.91
C HIS A 262 -1.61 7.41 -9.42
N ALA A 263 -1.44 7.56 -10.73
CA ALA A 263 -0.46 8.47 -11.30
C ALA A 263 -0.70 9.91 -10.83
N MET A 264 -1.96 10.37 -10.85
CA MET A 264 -2.32 11.72 -10.42
C MET A 264 -2.30 11.89 -8.89
N SER A 265 -2.78 10.91 -8.13
CA SER A 265 -2.81 10.99 -6.67
C SER A 265 -1.41 11.09 -6.06
N TYR A 266 -0.38 10.54 -6.71
CA TYR A 266 1.01 10.69 -6.26
C TYR A 266 1.47 12.14 -6.31
N GLY A 267 1.02 12.93 -7.30
CA GLY A 267 1.24 14.38 -7.35
C GLY A 267 0.60 15.10 -6.16
N LEU A 268 -0.67 14.78 -5.83
CA LEU A 268 -1.36 15.33 -4.66
C LEU A 268 -0.64 14.94 -3.36
N SER A 269 -0.28 13.69 -3.22
CA SER A 269 0.41 13.19 -2.04
C SER A 269 1.77 13.84 -1.85
N TYR A 270 2.55 13.99 -2.91
CA TYR A 270 3.89 14.58 -2.87
C TYR A 270 3.86 16.06 -2.46
N LEU A 271 2.95 16.84 -3.03
CA LEU A 271 2.89 18.29 -2.78
C LEU A 271 2.07 18.65 -1.55
N LEU A 272 0.89 18.03 -1.39
CA LEU A 272 -0.10 18.42 -0.39
C LEU A 272 -0.11 17.48 0.84
N GLY A 273 0.68 16.40 0.83
CA GLY A 273 0.66 15.40 1.90
C GLY A 273 -0.65 14.60 1.98
N THR A 274 -1.44 14.58 0.91
CA THR A 274 -2.71 13.87 0.89
C THR A 274 -2.49 12.37 1.10
N LYS A 275 -3.18 11.78 2.09
CA LYS A 275 -3.11 10.33 2.35
C LYS A 275 -3.53 9.54 1.10
N HIS A 276 -2.86 8.44 0.82
CA HIS A 276 -2.96 7.68 -0.43
C HIS A 276 -4.41 7.35 -0.83
N GLY A 277 -5.18 6.66 0.01
CA GLY A 277 -6.56 6.27 -0.31
C GLY A 277 -7.49 7.48 -0.50
N VAL A 278 -7.28 8.56 0.26
CA VAL A 278 -8.04 9.83 0.10
C VAL A 278 -7.71 10.46 -1.25
N GLY A 279 -6.42 10.57 -1.59
CA GLY A 279 -5.95 11.11 -2.87
C GLY A 279 -6.49 10.33 -4.05
N ASN A 280 -6.47 9.00 -4.00
CA ASN A 280 -7.05 8.14 -5.04
C ASN A 280 -8.56 8.37 -5.20
N CYS A 281 -9.30 8.49 -4.10
CA CYS A 281 -10.74 8.79 -4.15
C CYS A 281 -11.03 10.16 -4.77
N ILE A 282 -10.27 11.21 -4.40
CA ILE A 282 -10.43 12.56 -4.95
C ILE A 282 -10.19 12.54 -6.46
N VAL A 283 -9.09 11.98 -6.90
CA VAL A 283 -8.76 11.90 -8.33
C VAL A 283 -9.82 11.09 -9.09
N PHE A 284 -10.16 9.91 -8.57
CA PHE A 284 -11.08 8.99 -9.26
C PHE A 284 -12.47 9.58 -9.47
N ASP A 285 -12.95 10.41 -8.54
CA ASP A 285 -14.25 11.11 -8.64
C ASP A 285 -14.35 12.01 -9.88
N HIS A 286 -13.21 12.38 -10.51
CA HIS A 286 -13.12 13.23 -11.69
C HIS A 286 -12.69 12.49 -12.98
N LEU A 287 -12.63 11.16 -12.96
CA LEU A 287 -12.13 10.37 -14.09
C LEU A 287 -13.23 9.71 -14.94
N GLU A 288 -14.45 10.27 -15.01
CA GLU A 288 -15.54 9.72 -15.82
C GLU A 288 -15.18 9.56 -17.31
N ALA A 289 -14.34 10.43 -17.85
CA ALA A 289 -13.90 10.35 -19.24
C ALA A 289 -13.01 9.14 -19.54
N PHE A 290 -12.42 8.53 -18.51
CA PHE A 290 -11.52 7.39 -18.61
C PHE A 290 -12.16 6.09 -18.09
N TYR A 291 -12.92 6.18 -17.01
CA TYR A 291 -13.54 5.04 -16.31
C TYR A 291 -15.04 5.29 -16.06
N PRO A 292 -15.89 5.45 -17.10
CA PRO A 292 -17.27 5.92 -16.95
C PRO A 292 -18.10 5.05 -16.00
N GLU A 293 -18.12 3.74 -16.19
CA GLU A 293 -18.89 2.82 -15.32
C GLU A 293 -18.23 2.69 -13.94
N GLY A 294 -16.90 2.66 -13.87
CA GLY A 294 -16.19 2.60 -12.59
C GLY A 294 -16.48 3.79 -11.70
N VAL A 295 -16.41 5.01 -12.25
CA VAL A 295 -16.70 6.24 -11.51
C VAL A 295 -18.18 6.34 -11.13
N LYS A 296 -19.09 5.91 -12.00
CA LYS A 296 -20.52 5.87 -11.69
C LYS A 296 -20.81 4.99 -10.46
N ILE A 297 -20.25 3.78 -10.42
CA ILE A 297 -20.40 2.85 -9.30
C ILE A 297 -19.74 3.40 -8.04
N PHE A 298 -18.53 3.97 -8.14
CA PHE A 298 -17.85 4.64 -7.04
C PHE A 298 -18.72 5.74 -6.40
N LYS A 299 -19.37 6.59 -7.21
CA LYS A 299 -20.28 7.63 -6.73
C LYS A 299 -21.50 7.06 -6.00
N GLN A 300 -22.00 5.91 -6.43
CA GLN A 300 -23.08 5.21 -5.73
C GLN A 300 -22.60 4.70 -4.35
N MET A 301 -21.41 4.07 -4.28
CA MET A 301 -20.80 3.63 -3.03
C MET A 301 -20.59 4.80 -2.07
N LYS A 302 -20.01 5.90 -2.57
CA LYS A 302 -19.80 7.15 -1.81
C LYS A 302 -21.12 7.69 -1.23
N ALA A 303 -22.15 7.77 -2.04
CA ALA A 303 -23.47 8.24 -1.61
C ALA A 303 -24.11 7.32 -0.55
N LYS A 304 -24.05 6.01 -0.74
CA LYS A 304 -24.59 5.02 0.21
C LYS A 304 -23.92 5.12 1.59
N HIS A 305 -22.60 5.29 1.62
CA HIS A 305 -21.83 5.40 2.86
C HIS A 305 -21.81 6.84 3.43
N LYS A 306 -22.43 7.81 2.74
CA LYS A 306 -22.48 9.22 3.13
C LYS A 306 -21.10 9.86 3.33
N VAL A 307 -20.14 9.44 2.49
CA VAL A 307 -18.77 9.98 2.54
C VAL A 307 -18.69 11.22 1.65
N THR A 308 -18.12 12.29 2.22
CA THR A 308 -17.84 13.53 1.50
C THR A 308 -16.33 13.63 1.29
N LEU A 309 -15.91 13.72 0.04
CA LEU A 309 -14.51 13.93 -0.29
C LEU A 309 -14.11 15.40 -0.06
N PRO A 310 -12.86 15.66 0.34
CA PRO A 310 -12.31 17.01 0.31
C PRO A 310 -12.48 17.66 -1.06
N GLN A 311 -12.85 18.93 -1.08
CA GLN A 311 -13.10 19.71 -2.30
C GLN A 311 -12.19 20.94 -2.31
N GLY A 312 -11.80 21.37 -3.51
CA GLY A 312 -11.01 22.60 -3.68
C GLY A 312 -9.60 22.53 -3.10
N ILE A 313 -9.05 21.32 -2.89
CA ILE A 313 -7.70 21.15 -2.30
C ILE A 313 -6.58 21.73 -3.17
N CYS A 314 -6.84 21.93 -4.47
CA CYS A 314 -5.91 22.53 -5.42
C CYS A 314 -6.23 24.01 -5.73
N ALA A 315 -7.27 24.61 -5.13
CA ALA A 315 -7.77 25.93 -5.53
C ALA A 315 -6.76 27.07 -5.33
N ASP A 316 -5.96 27.00 -4.26
CA ASP A 316 -5.01 28.07 -3.88
C ASP A 316 -3.58 27.82 -4.40
N LEU A 317 -3.38 26.79 -5.24
CA LEU A 317 -2.06 26.45 -5.77
C LEU A 317 -1.62 27.44 -6.86
N ASN A 318 -0.34 27.83 -6.81
CA ASN A 318 0.29 28.63 -7.84
C ASN A 318 0.80 27.75 -9.01
N ASP A 319 1.23 28.39 -10.10
CA ASP A 319 1.68 27.71 -11.32
C ASP A 319 2.81 26.73 -11.09
N ARG A 320 3.78 27.05 -10.22
CA ARG A 320 4.92 26.21 -9.90
C ARG A 320 4.48 24.94 -9.15
N GLU A 321 3.52 25.06 -8.25
CA GLU A 321 2.99 23.94 -7.47
C GLU A 321 2.22 22.97 -8.38
N TYR A 322 1.41 23.49 -9.31
CA TYR A 322 0.80 22.67 -10.35
C TYR A 322 1.85 21.93 -11.19
N ASP A 323 2.92 22.63 -11.59
CA ASP A 323 3.99 22.02 -12.39
C ASP A 323 4.68 20.89 -11.63
N ILE A 324 4.93 21.02 -10.33
CA ILE A 324 5.50 19.97 -9.49
C ILE A 324 4.59 18.73 -9.49
N MET A 325 3.29 18.90 -9.22
CA MET A 325 2.35 17.76 -9.23
C MET A 325 2.29 17.07 -10.58
N ILE A 326 2.27 17.85 -11.65
CA ILE A 326 2.22 17.34 -13.02
C ILE A 326 3.50 16.57 -13.36
N ASP A 327 4.67 17.07 -12.95
CA ASP A 327 5.95 16.38 -13.19
C ASP A 327 6.01 15.06 -12.45
N VAL A 328 5.58 15.02 -11.19
CA VAL A 328 5.46 13.76 -10.44
C VAL A 328 4.54 12.78 -11.17
N ALA A 329 3.35 13.21 -11.55
CA ALA A 329 2.40 12.35 -12.26
C ALA A 329 2.96 11.83 -13.60
N LEU A 330 3.56 12.70 -14.42
CA LEU A 330 4.12 12.33 -15.72
C LEU A 330 5.35 11.41 -15.62
N SER A 331 6.08 11.45 -14.51
CA SER A 331 7.23 10.57 -14.27
C SER A 331 6.85 9.08 -14.13
N LEU A 332 5.59 8.79 -13.86
CA LEU A 332 5.07 7.44 -13.64
C LEU A 332 4.63 6.75 -14.95
N GLU A 333 5.51 6.73 -15.94
CA GLU A 333 5.24 6.21 -17.29
C GLU A 333 4.55 4.83 -17.33
N PRO A 334 4.95 3.82 -16.52
CA PRO A 334 4.28 2.51 -16.56
C PRO A 334 2.79 2.56 -16.21
N LEU A 335 2.36 3.49 -15.37
CA LEU A 335 0.96 3.66 -14.99
C LEU A 335 0.14 4.22 -16.16
N TRP A 336 0.71 5.20 -16.86
CA TRP A 336 0.11 5.76 -18.06
C TRP A 336 0.05 4.76 -19.21
N GLU A 337 1.13 3.97 -19.38
CA GLU A 337 1.15 2.92 -20.39
C GLU A 337 0.10 1.85 -20.12
N ASN A 338 -0.08 1.46 -18.85
CA ASN A 338 -1.17 0.54 -18.49
C ASN A 338 -2.54 1.14 -18.83
N ALA A 339 -2.82 2.36 -18.40
CA ALA A 339 -4.14 2.96 -18.55
C ALA A 339 -4.52 3.28 -20.01
N ILE A 340 -3.59 3.74 -20.83
CA ILE A 340 -3.87 4.36 -22.13
C ILE A 340 -3.06 3.72 -23.27
N GLY A 341 -2.02 2.95 -22.93
CA GLY A 341 -1.09 2.34 -23.89
C GLY A 341 0.10 3.22 -24.21
N LYS A 342 0.99 2.69 -25.07
CA LYS A 342 2.29 3.29 -25.41
C LYS A 342 2.21 4.71 -25.99
N ASN A 343 1.07 5.11 -26.54
CA ASN A 343 0.86 6.44 -27.12
C ASN A 343 0.32 7.46 -26.10
N TRP A 344 0.34 7.17 -24.83
CA TRP A 344 -0.26 7.99 -23.77
C TRP A 344 0.21 9.47 -23.78
N LYS A 345 1.48 9.73 -24.14
CA LYS A 345 2.04 11.10 -24.23
C LYS A 345 1.34 11.98 -25.26
N LYS A 346 0.63 11.40 -26.25
CA LYS A 346 -0.20 12.15 -27.20
C LYS A 346 -1.58 12.51 -26.64
N ILE A 347 -2.03 11.80 -25.63
CA ILE A 347 -3.38 11.94 -25.03
C ILE A 347 -3.31 12.75 -23.75
N ILE A 348 -2.28 12.52 -22.94
CA ILE A 348 -2.05 13.17 -21.65
C ILE A 348 -1.03 14.29 -21.84
N THR A 349 -1.51 15.51 -21.81
CA THR A 349 -0.69 16.74 -21.85
C THR A 349 -0.65 17.39 -20.49
N ARG A 350 0.36 18.24 -20.24
CA ARG A 350 0.44 19.05 -19.01
C ARG A 350 -0.83 19.89 -18.79
N GLU A 351 -1.37 20.48 -19.86
CA GLU A 351 -2.59 21.26 -19.83
C GLU A 351 -3.79 20.43 -19.39
N LYS A 352 -3.94 19.21 -19.91
CA LYS A 352 -5.01 18.29 -19.52
C LYS A 352 -4.93 17.87 -18.05
N LEU A 353 -3.74 17.56 -17.56
CA LEU A 353 -3.53 17.25 -16.14
C LEU A 353 -3.83 18.46 -15.26
N ARG A 354 -3.37 19.66 -15.65
CA ARG A 354 -3.70 20.89 -14.95
C ARG A 354 -5.21 21.09 -14.82
N THR A 355 -5.93 20.95 -15.95
CA THR A 355 -7.39 21.06 -15.97
C THR A 355 -8.08 20.04 -15.06
N LEU A 356 -7.54 18.84 -14.93
CA LEU A 356 -8.06 17.84 -14.01
C LEU A 356 -7.78 18.20 -12.56
N TYR A 357 -6.56 18.62 -12.22
CA TYR A 357 -6.20 19.05 -10.86
C TYR A 357 -7.01 20.29 -10.41
N GLN A 358 -7.29 21.22 -11.31
CA GLN A 358 -8.11 22.41 -11.00
C GLN A 358 -9.56 22.10 -10.61
N LYS A 359 -10.04 20.87 -10.84
CA LYS A 359 -11.37 20.43 -10.41
C LYS A 359 -11.39 19.87 -8.98
N MET A 360 -10.23 19.61 -8.43
CA MET A 360 -10.01 18.99 -7.13
C MET A 360 -9.73 20.08 -6.08
#